data_815d905e98562cbca943798530c50a2c
#
_entry.id   815d905e98562cbca943798530c50a2c
#
_cell.length_a   1.000
_cell.length_b   1.000
_cell.length_c   1.000
_cell.angle_alpha   90.00
_cell.angle_beta   90.00
_cell.angle_gamma   90.00
#
_symmetry.space_group_name_H-M   'P 1'
#
loop_
_entity.id
_entity.type
_entity.pdbx_description
1 polymer ?
#
loop_
_entity_poly.entity_id
_entity_poly.type
_entity_poly.pdbx_seq_one_letter_code
_entity_poly.pdbx_strand_id
1 'polypeptide(L)'
;MEGAARVFAGEFSQSTLLVPAEVPGNPGWLVTPGGAWCRQMYLCGALTEVRENGDMLHCRIADPTGVFDIVASSRNAVLAGALRKIPVPSFVAIMGQAQMYQRRGEVVLSVRPDHVHGVDRAARDRFVLACATHTLVRLEEMDRAARGECTDTRILRAFRHYSPSPEDLKALLAMTESAVLGIRPPQETSPASPPADVRVMVMEIMNGSAGPRGIAVEEIIDTLALRGIVKEAVLAALEALIVDDECYQPQKGYVRPL
;
A
#
# COMPACT_ATOMS: atom_id res chain seq x y z
N MET A 1 17.83 -10.73 18.31
CA MET A 1 16.38 -10.70 17.97
C MET A 1 16.28 -10.44 16.47
N GLU A 2 15.65 -11.32 15.73
CA GLU A 2 15.47 -11.17 14.30
C GLU A 2 14.28 -10.21 14.06
N GLY A 3 14.50 -9.17 13.26
CA GLY A 3 13.44 -8.19 12.96
C GLY A 3 12.36 -8.78 12.05
N ALA A 4 11.18 -8.15 11.99
CA ALA A 4 10.14 -8.55 11.06
C ALA A 4 10.58 -8.29 9.61
N ALA A 5 10.37 -9.27 8.74
CA ALA A 5 10.68 -9.16 7.33
C ALA A 5 9.79 -8.11 6.66
N ARG A 6 10.38 -7.34 5.75
CA ARG A 6 9.70 -6.40 4.86
C ARG A 6 9.96 -6.84 3.44
N VAL A 7 8.90 -7.20 2.74
CA VAL A 7 8.93 -7.67 1.35
C VAL A 7 7.74 -7.13 0.60
N PHE A 8 7.84 -7.06 -0.70
CA PHE A 8 6.74 -6.70 -1.58
C PHE A 8 5.79 -7.89 -1.81
N ALA A 9 4.51 -7.60 -2.03
CA ALA A 9 3.49 -8.62 -2.29
C ALA A 9 3.81 -9.43 -3.54
N GLY A 10 4.30 -8.79 -4.61
CA GLY A 10 4.68 -9.45 -5.85
C GLY A 10 5.83 -10.43 -5.69
N GLU A 11 6.82 -10.13 -4.83
CA GLU A 11 7.89 -11.06 -4.47
C GLU A 11 7.37 -12.19 -3.56
N PHE A 12 6.59 -11.83 -2.52
CA PHE A 12 6.04 -12.79 -1.56
C PHE A 12 5.16 -13.85 -2.24
N SER A 13 4.31 -13.44 -3.19
CA SER A 13 3.37 -14.34 -3.89
C SER A 13 4.05 -15.44 -4.72
N GLN A 14 5.33 -15.29 -5.04
CA GLN A 14 6.12 -16.26 -5.81
C GLN A 14 6.88 -17.25 -4.90
N SER A 15 6.67 -17.19 -3.59
CA SER A 15 7.40 -18.03 -2.62
C SER A 15 6.94 -19.49 -2.69
N THR A 16 7.90 -20.41 -2.82
CA THR A 16 7.67 -21.87 -2.86
C THR A 16 8.55 -22.62 -1.86
N LEU A 17 9.55 -21.96 -1.25
CA LEU A 17 10.47 -22.60 -0.32
C LEU A 17 10.02 -22.41 1.13
N LEU A 18 9.68 -23.51 1.81
CA LEU A 18 9.44 -23.53 3.24
C LEU A 18 10.62 -24.24 3.92
N VAL A 19 11.28 -23.54 4.83
CA VAL A 19 12.36 -24.06 5.65
C VAL A 19 11.82 -24.33 7.05
N PRO A 20 11.82 -25.59 7.52
CA PRO A 20 11.38 -25.92 8.88
C PRO A 20 12.14 -25.12 9.95
N ALA A 21 11.48 -24.85 11.07
CA ALA A 21 12.16 -24.30 12.23
C ALA A 21 13.12 -25.31 12.84
N GLU A 22 14.22 -24.84 13.40
CA GLU A 22 15.16 -25.69 14.14
C GLU A 22 14.56 -26.26 15.44
N VAL A 23 13.64 -25.51 16.06
CA VAL A 23 12.94 -25.92 17.27
C VAL A 23 11.53 -26.43 16.91
N PRO A 24 11.17 -27.68 17.27
CA PRO A 24 9.83 -28.19 17.05
C PRO A 24 8.75 -27.31 17.67
N GLY A 25 7.66 -27.11 16.93
CA GLY A 25 6.54 -26.26 17.35
C GLY A 25 6.65 -24.79 17.00
N ASN A 26 7.82 -24.31 16.58
CA ASN A 26 7.95 -22.97 16.02
C ASN A 26 7.55 -22.95 14.53
N PRO A 27 6.99 -21.83 14.04
CA PRO A 27 6.72 -21.68 12.61
C PRO A 27 8.03 -21.69 11.81
N GLY A 28 7.98 -22.35 10.64
CA GLY A 28 9.09 -22.35 9.68
C GLY A 28 9.31 -20.98 9.05
N TRP A 29 10.26 -20.95 8.12
CA TRP A 29 10.57 -19.77 7.33
C TRP A 29 10.06 -19.94 5.92
N LEU A 30 9.22 -19.02 5.46
CA LEU A 30 8.92 -18.89 4.04
C LEU A 30 10.03 -18.05 3.41
N VAL A 31 10.67 -18.59 2.39
CA VAL A 31 11.78 -17.90 1.70
C VAL A 31 11.32 -17.46 0.33
N THR A 32 11.55 -16.20 -0.03
CA THR A 32 11.14 -15.62 -1.30
C THR A 32 12.20 -15.84 -2.40
N PRO A 33 11.84 -15.70 -3.70
CA PRO A 33 12.80 -15.78 -4.80
C PRO A 33 13.96 -14.77 -4.69
N GLY A 34 13.73 -13.59 -4.13
CA GLY A 34 14.76 -12.60 -3.86
C GLY A 34 15.53 -12.82 -2.54
N GLY A 35 15.38 -13.98 -1.90
CA GLY A 35 16.16 -14.35 -0.73
C GLY A 35 15.69 -13.81 0.62
N ALA A 36 14.47 -13.26 0.70
CA ALA A 36 13.93 -12.85 1.99
C ALA A 36 13.44 -14.05 2.80
N TRP A 37 13.78 -14.07 4.08
CA TRP A 37 13.35 -15.09 5.04
C TRP A 37 12.20 -14.54 5.89
N CYS A 38 10.98 -14.98 5.58
CA CYS A 38 9.74 -14.48 6.15
C CYS A 38 9.20 -15.48 7.18
N ARG A 39 9.20 -15.10 8.44
CA ARG A 39 8.48 -15.77 9.52
C ARG A 39 7.56 -14.77 10.18
N GLN A 40 8.12 -13.74 10.81
CA GLN A 40 7.40 -12.55 11.24
C GLN A 40 7.56 -11.48 10.17
N MET A 41 6.45 -10.88 9.75
CA MET A 41 6.39 -9.88 8.68
C MET A 41 5.81 -8.58 9.19
N TYR A 42 6.31 -7.47 8.65
CA TYR A 42 5.69 -6.17 8.77
C TYR A 42 5.27 -5.71 7.38
N LEU A 43 3.98 -5.48 7.19
CA LEU A 43 3.35 -5.09 5.94
C LEU A 43 2.68 -3.73 6.10
N CYS A 44 2.69 -2.93 5.04
CA CYS A 44 1.90 -1.71 4.98
C CYS A 44 1.35 -1.52 3.55
N GLY A 45 0.05 -1.30 3.45
CA GLY A 45 -0.61 -1.15 2.15
C GLY A 45 -2.06 -0.72 2.31
N ALA A 46 -2.80 -0.66 1.20
CA ALA A 46 -4.22 -0.37 1.20
C ALA A 46 -5.03 -1.63 1.54
N LEU A 47 -5.80 -1.58 2.62
CA LEU A 47 -6.84 -2.57 2.90
C LEU A 47 -7.96 -2.34 1.88
N THR A 48 -8.12 -3.28 0.95
CA THR A 48 -9.06 -3.16 -0.17
C THR A 48 -10.31 -4.02 0.03
N GLU A 49 -10.23 -4.99 0.93
CA GLU A 49 -11.32 -5.92 1.15
C GLU A 49 -11.26 -6.53 2.55
N VAL A 50 -12.43 -6.69 3.18
CA VAL A 50 -12.64 -7.48 4.40
C VAL A 50 -13.86 -8.35 4.17
N ARG A 51 -13.68 -9.67 4.14
CA ARG A 51 -14.76 -10.66 4.02
C ARG A 51 -14.76 -11.59 5.20
N GLU A 52 -15.94 -11.91 5.70
CA GLU A 52 -16.14 -12.91 6.75
C GLU A 52 -16.66 -14.21 6.13
N ASN A 53 -16.02 -15.32 6.44
CA ASN A 53 -16.45 -16.63 6.00
C ASN A 53 -16.35 -17.61 7.19
N GLY A 54 -17.47 -17.89 7.81
CA GLY A 54 -17.54 -18.69 9.05
C GLY A 54 -16.70 -18.05 10.16
N ASP A 55 -15.80 -18.84 10.74
CA ASP A 55 -14.90 -18.40 11.83
C ASP A 55 -13.64 -17.65 11.33
N MET A 56 -13.56 -17.28 10.05
CA MET A 56 -12.38 -16.65 9.48
C MET A 56 -12.72 -15.32 8.83
N LEU A 57 -11.83 -14.33 9.05
CA LEU A 57 -11.81 -13.09 8.30
C LEU A 57 -10.73 -13.19 7.23
N HIS A 58 -11.11 -12.92 5.99
CA HIS A 58 -10.24 -12.81 4.85
C HIS A 58 -10.13 -11.34 4.46
N CYS A 59 -8.94 -10.79 4.51
CA CYS A 59 -8.68 -9.42 4.12
C CYS A 59 -7.65 -9.38 2.99
N ARG A 60 -7.71 -8.33 2.18
CA ARG A 60 -6.75 -8.09 1.11
C ARG A 60 -6.04 -6.76 1.32
N ILE A 61 -4.71 -6.81 1.30
CA ILE A 61 -3.87 -5.62 1.42
C ILE A 61 -3.05 -5.48 0.15
N ALA A 62 -3.32 -4.40 -0.57
CA ALA A 62 -2.59 -4.06 -1.79
C ALA A 62 -1.38 -3.19 -1.48
N ASP A 63 -0.22 -3.58 -2.00
CA ASP A 63 0.96 -2.73 -2.14
C ASP A 63 1.18 -2.37 -3.62
N PRO A 64 2.21 -1.57 -4.00
CA PRO A 64 2.43 -1.21 -5.40
C PRO A 64 2.70 -2.38 -6.34
N THR A 65 3.00 -3.59 -5.84
CA THR A 65 3.46 -4.73 -6.62
C THR A 65 2.45 -5.87 -6.68
N GLY A 66 1.44 -5.85 -5.82
CA GLY A 66 0.44 -6.91 -5.74
C GLY A 66 -0.41 -6.86 -4.47
N VAL A 67 -0.90 -8.03 -4.06
CA VAL A 67 -1.83 -8.15 -2.93
C VAL A 67 -1.36 -9.24 -1.99
N PHE A 68 -1.40 -8.96 -0.69
CA PHE A 68 -1.29 -9.95 0.38
C PHE A 68 -2.68 -10.44 0.78
N ASP A 69 -2.84 -11.75 0.85
CA ASP A 69 -4.00 -12.36 1.49
C ASP A 69 -3.74 -12.49 3.00
N ILE A 70 -4.62 -11.87 3.78
CA ILE A 70 -4.56 -11.85 5.24
C ILE A 70 -5.68 -12.74 5.77
N VAL A 71 -5.34 -13.70 6.63
CA VAL A 71 -6.33 -14.64 7.19
C VAL A 71 -6.26 -14.58 8.70
N ALA A 72 -7.34 -14.09 9.31
CA ALA A 72 -7.49 -13.95 10.76
C ALA A 72 -8.62 -14.85 11.27
N SER A 73 -8.49 -15.37 12.51
CA SER A 73 -9.59 -16.04 13.16
C SER A 73 -10.54 -15.03 13.81
N SER A 74 -11.84 -15.16 13.56
CA SER A 74 -12.87 -14.34 14.21
C SER A 74 -12.94 -14.57 15.73
N ARG A 75 -12.37 -15.68 16.22
CA ARG A 75 -12.25 -15.97 17.66
C ARG A 75 -11.30 -15.03 18.39
N ASN A 76 -10.34 -14.42 17.68
CA ASN A 76 -9.58 -13.29 18.23
C ASN A 76 -10.42 -12.01 18.13
N ALA A 77 -11.28 -11.80 19.13
CA ALA A 77 -12.26 -10.72 19.11
C ALA A 77 -11.63 -9.32 19.01
N VAL A 78 -10.44 -9.12 19.58
CA VAL A 78 -9.73 -7.84 19.55
C VAL A 78 -9.28 -7.52 18.13
N LEU A 79 -8.59 -8.45 17.49
CA LEU A 79 -8.08 -8.30 16.12
C LEU A 79 -9.22 -8.22 15.10
N ALA A 80 -10.21 -9.13 15.22
CA ALA A 80 -11.37 -9.14 14.34
C ALA A 80 -12.18 -7.84 14.47
N GLY A 81 -12.37 -7.36 15.71
CA GLY A 81 -13.03 -6.08 15.98
C GLY A 81 -12.26 -4.87 15.41
N ALA A 82 -10.92 -4.89 15.45
CA ALA A 82 -10.10 -3.86 14.84
C ALA A 82 -10.26 -3.86 13.31
N LEU A 83 -10.15 -5.03 12.66
CA LEU A 83 -10.27 -5.16 11.20
C LEU A 83 -11.64 -4.72 10.68
N ARG A 84 -12.73 -5.05 11.40
CA ARG A 84 -14.10 -4.65 11.00
C ARG A 84 -14.36 -3.14 11.12
N LYS A 85 -13.62 -2.44 12.00
CA LYS A 85 -13.79 -1.00 12.25
C LYS A 85 -13.00 -0.12 11.28
N ILE A 86 -11.99 -0.70 10.61
CA ILE A 86 -11.17 0.06 9.66
C ILE A 86 -11.99 0.29 8.39
N PRO A 87 -12.18 1.54 7.95
CA PRO A 87 -12.85 1.84 6.69
C PRO A 87 -12.12 1.20 5.49
N VAL A 88 -12.86 0.77 4.50
CA VAL A 88 -12.31 0.23 3.25
C VAL A 88 -12.75 1.13 2.10
N PRO A 89 -11.79 1.67 1.31
CA PRO A 89 -10.34 1.48 1.39
C PRO A 89 -9.65 2.40 2.41
N SER A 90 -8.58 1.90 3.08
CA SER A 90 -7.67 2.74 3.87
C SER A 90 -6.29 2.11 4.02
N PHE A 91 -5.28 2.92 4.35
CA PHE A 91 -3.95 2.39 4.59
C PHE A 91 -3.87 1.75 5.98
N VAL A 92 -3.27 0.57 6.03
CA VAL A 92 -3.04 -0.18 7.26
C VAL A 92 -1.60 -0.69 7.34
N ALA A 93 -1.10 -0.83 8.55
CA ALA A 93 0.08 -1.59 8.87
C ALA A 93 -0.30 -2.86 9.61
N ILE A 94 0.29 -3.98 9.23
CA ILE A 94 0.08 -5.28 9.85
C ILE A 94 1.43 -5.85 10.29
N MET A 95 1.45 -6.38 11.51
CA MET A 95 2.46 -7.33 11.94
C MET A 95 1.82 -8.72 12.02
N GLY A 96 2.46 -9.72 11.43
CA GLY A 96 1.89 -11.06 11.37
C GLY A 96 2.87 -12.11 10.88
N GLN A 97 2.43 -13.35 10.86
CA GLN A 97 3.24 -14.51 10.51
C GLN A 97 2.96 -14.95 9.07
N ALA A 98 4.03 -15.15 8.29
CA ALA A 98 3.94 -15.77 6.97
C ALA A 98 3.45 -17.20 7.09
N GLN A 99 2.50 -17.59 6.24
CA GLN A 99 1.94 -18.93 6.19
C GLN A 99 1.93 -19.47 4.76
N MET A 100 2.27 -20.72 4.62
CA MET A 100 2.15 -21.49 3.40
C MET A 100 1.45 -22.81 3.71
N TYR A 101 0.38 -23.11 3.00
CA TYR A 101 -0.33 -24.38 3.14
C TYR A 101 -0.82 -24.86 1.76
N GLN A 102 -1.08 -26.15 1.66
CA GLN A 102 -1.67 -26.72 0.48
C GLN A 102 -3.18 -26.81 0.59
N ARG A 103 -3.89 -26.35 -0.41
CA ARG A 103 -5.34 -26.50 -0.54
C ARG A 103 -5.67 -27.03 -1.92
N ARG A 104 -6.29 -28.21 -1.95
CA ARG A 104 -6.66 -28.90 -3.21
C ARG A 104 -5.51 -29.08 -4.20
N GLY A 105 -4.27 -29.26 -3.70
CA GLY A 105 -3.08 -29.41 -4.52
C GLY A 105 -2.38 -28.10 -4.91
N GLU A 106 -2.98 -26.96 -4.63
CA GLU A 106 -2.38 -25.64 -4.87
C GLU A 106 -1.70 -25.10 -3.62
N VAL A 107 -0.58 -24.40 -3.80
CA VAL A 107 0.09 -23.66 -2.74
C VAL A 107 -0.65 -22.36 -2.48
N VAL A 108 -1.08 -22.16 -1.25
CA VAL A 108 -1.73 -20.93 -0.80
C VAL A 108 -0.82 -20.21 0.17
N LEU A 109 -0.52 -18.96 -0.13
CA LEU A 109 0.25 -18.07 0.72
C LEU A 109 -0.68 -17.08 1.41
N SER A 110 -0.45 -16.84 2.68
CA SER A 110 -1.20 -15.85 3.45
C SER A 110 -0.35 -15.29 4.58
N VAL A 111 -0.83 -14.23 5.20
CA VAL A 111 -0.27 -13.72 6.45
C VAL A 111 -1.35 -13.81 7.53
N ARG A 112 -1.00 -14.47 8.63
CA ARG A 112 -1.83 -14.47 9.84
C ARG A 112 -1.47 -13.25 10.66
N PRO A 113 -2.36 -12.28 10.80
CA PRO A 113 -2.06 -11.05 11.52
C PRO A 113 -2.02 -11.29 13.04
N ASP A 114 -1.07 -10.65 13.69
CA ASP A 114 -1.00 -10.55 15.16
C ASP A 114 -1.48 -9.16 15.61
N HIS A 115 -1.16 -8.11 14.81
CA HIS A 115 -1.56 -6.71 15.06
C HIS A 115 -1.95 -6.02 13.75
N VAL A 116 -2.90 -5.09 13.85
CA VAL A 116 -3.31 -4.21 12.74
C VAL A 116 -3.55 -2.80 13.27
N HIS A 117 -3.10 -1.80 12.50
CA HIS A 117 -3.34 -0.39 12.78
C HIS A 117 -3.60 0.38 11.49
N GLY A 118 -4.52 1.35 11.54
CA GLY A 118 -4.65 2.36 10.49
C GLY A 118 -3.40 3.24 10.45
N VAL A 119 -2.95 3.61 9.25
CA VAL A 119 -1.78 4.47 9.05
C VAL A 119 -2.04 5.48 7.93
N ASP A 120 -1.19 6.50 7.85
CA ASP A 120 -1.24 7.49 6.79
C ASP A 120 -0.43 7.06 5.54
N ARG A 121 -0.57 7.86 4.48
CA ARG A 121 0.20 7.67 3.24
C ARG A 121 1.71 7.75 3.49
N ALA A 122 2.17 8.65 4.36
CA ALA A 122 3.59 8.81 4.64
C ALA A 122 4.20 7.56 5.29
N ALA A 123 3.45 6.88 6.17
CA ALA A 123 3.87 5.61 6.75
C ALA A 123 3.95 4.51 5.68
N ARG A 124 2.97 4.45 4.77
CA ARG A 124 2.97 3.52 3.62
C ARG A 124 4.17 3.79 2.70
N ASP A 125 4.46 5.04 2.37
CA ASP A 125 5.55 5.39 1.48
C ASP A 125 6.92 5.07 2.12
N ARG A 126 7.09 5.32 3.42
CA ARG A 126 8.28 4.87 4.18
C ARG A 126 8.43 3.35 4.16
N PHE A 127 7.33 2.61 4.25
CA PHE A 127 7.37 1.14 4.12
C PHE A 127 7.86 0.70 2.74
N VAL A 128 7.35 1.30 1.66
CA VAL A 128 7.77 0.99 0.28
C VAL A 128 9.26 1.24 0.11
N LEU A 129 9.79 2.37 0.61
CA LEU A 129 11.23 2.67 0.56
C LEU A 129 12.05 1.64 1.36
N ALA A 130 11.59 1.25 2.54
CA ALA A 130 12.25 0.22 3.34
C ALA A 130 12.25 -1.15 2.64
N CYS A 131 11.13 -1.56 2.03
CA CYS A 131 11.06 -2.78 1.22
C CYS A 131 12.03 -2.71 0.05
N ALA A 132 12.06 -1.60 -0.69
CA ALA A 132 12.97 -1.42 -1.81
C ALA A 132 14.44 -1.56 -1.40
N THR A 133 14.84 -0.86 -0.33
CA THR A 133 16.20 -0.94 0.21
C THR A 133 16.59 -2.39 0.56
N HIS A 134 15.72 -3.09 1.29
CA HIS A 134 15.99 -4.49 1.66
C HIS A 134 16.02 -5.41 0.43
N THR A 135 15.16 -5.19 -0.55
CA THR A 135 15.14 -5.99 -1.78
C THR A 135 16.41 -5.77 -2.58
N LEU A 136 16.85 -4.52 -2.79
CA LEU A 136 18.07 -4.21 -3.53
C LEU A 136 19.31 -4.88 -2.91
N VAL A 137 19.46 -4.80 -1.58
CA VAL A 137 20.57 -5.48 -0.87
C VAL A 137 20.54 -6.98 -1.10
N ARG A 138 19.36 -7.61 -1.06
CA ARG A 138 19.25 -9.06 -1.31
C ARG A 138 19.53 -9.42 -2.77
N LEU A 139 19.05 -8.62 -3.73
CA LEU A 139 19.30 -8.85 -5.16
C LEU A 139 20.79 -8.75 -5.49
N GLU A 140 21.53 -7.83 -4.86
CA GLU A 140 22.99 -7.75 -4.99
C GLU A 140 23.66 -9.03 -4.48
N GLU A 141 23.25 -9.55 -3.32
CA GLU A 141 23.78 -10.82 -2.79
C GLU A 141 23.37 -12.02 -3.66
N MET A 142 22.18 -12.01 -4.26
CA MET A 142 21.75 -13.05 -5.23
C MET A 142 22.62 -13.02 -6.50
N ASP A 143 22.94 -11.85 -7.01
CA ASP A 143 23.86 -11.68 -8.15
C ASP A 143 25.28 -12.15 -7.80
N ARG A 144 25.77 -11.85 -6.58
CA ARG A 144 27.03 -12.40 -6.05
C ARG A 144 26.99 -13.94 -5.93
N ALA A 145 25.84 -14.50 -5.53
CA ALA A 145 25.66 -15.94 -5.47
C ALA A 145 25.75 -16.58 -6.87
N ALA A 146 25.19 -15.93 -7.91
CA ALA A 146 25.29 -16.36 -9.29
C ALA A 146 26.76 -16.40 -9.80
N ARG A 147 27.61 -15.48 -9.29
CA ARG A 147 29.05 -15.46 -9.60
C ARG A 147 29.90 -16.35 -8.71
N GLY A 148 29.30 -17.03 -7.72
CA GLY A 148 30.03 -17.85 -6.75
C GLY A 148 30.79 -17.05 -5.68
N GLU A 149 30.47 -15.80 -5.48
CA GLU A 149 31.14 -14.85 -4.55
C GLU A 149 30.37 -14.64 -3.23
N CYS A 150 29.13 -15.13 -3.12
CA CYS A 150 28.30 -14.98 -1.94
C CYS A 150 28.69 -15.99 -0.84
N THR A 151 28.77 -15.51 0.39
CA THR A 151 29.06 -16.33 1.58
C THR A 151 27.87 -16.45 2.54
N ASP A 152 26.79 -15.71 2.30
CA ASP A 152 25.57 -15.77 3.11
C ASP A 152 24.83 -17.10 2.85
N THR A 153 24.78 -17.95 3.85
CA THR A 153 24.16 -19.27 3.77
C THR A 153 22.67 -19.23 3.50
N ARG A 154 21.98 -18.17 3.93
CA ARG A 154 20.55 -17.96 3.71
C ARG A 154 20.29 -17.59 2.26
N ILE A 155 21.05 -16.69 1.68
CA ILE A 155 21.00 -16.31 0.27
C ILE A 155 21.36 -17.52 -0.60
N LEU A 156 22.45 -18.23 -0.29
CA LEU A 156 22.84 -19.44 -1.03
C LEU A 156 21.76 -20.52 -1.00
N ARG A 157 21.01 -20.66 0.09
CA ARG A 157 19.90 -21.61 0.18
C ARG A 157 18.73 -21.20 -0.73
N ALA A 158 18.37 -19.94 -0.74
CA ALA A 158 17.36 -19.40 -1.64
C ALA A 158 17.79 -19.55 -3.10
N PHE A 159 19.03 -19.17 -3.42
CA PHE A 159 19.60 -19.26 -4.75
C PHE A 159 19.58 -20.70 -5.30
N ARG A 160 19.96 -21.68 -4.49
CA ARG A 160 19.93 -23.11 -4.88
C ARG A 160 18.52 -23.63 -5.15
N HIS A 161 17.52 -23.14 -4.43
CA HIS A 161 16.13 -23.58 -4.61
C HIS A 161 15.47 -22.96 -5.83
N TYR A 162 15.62 -21.65 -5.99
CA TYR A 162 14.95 -20.92 -7.07
C TYR A 162 15.75 -20.94 -8.38
N SER A 163 17.06 -21.08 -8.29
CA SER A 163 17.98 -21.03 -9.45
C SER A 163 17.65 -19.86 -10.41
N PRO A 164 17.54 -18.61 -9.87
CA PRO A 164 17.03 -17.49 -10.66
C PRO A 164 17.96 -17.20 -11.83
N SER A 165 17.37 -16.97 -12.99
CA SER A 165 18.07 -16.44 -14.15
C SER A 165 18.41 -14.95 -13.97
N PRO A 166 19.33 -14.39 -14.76
CA PRO A 166 19.56 -12.94 -14.76
C PRO A 166 18.31 -12.14 -15.09
N GLU A 167 17.41 -12.69 -15.89
CA GLU A 167 16.13 -12.10 -16.27
C GLU A 167 15.16 -12.06 -15.07
N ASP A 168 15.13 -13.11 -14.23
CA ASP A 168 14.32 -13.13 -13.02
C ASP A 168 14.78 -12.08 -12.02
N LEU A 169 16.08 -11.90 -11.82
CA LEU A 169 16.64 -10.87 -10.95
C LEU A 169 16.33 -9.46 -11.49
N LYS A 170 16.42 -9.25 -12.82
CA LYS A 170 16.03 -8.00 -13.46
C LYS A 170 14.54 -7.72 -13.30
N ALA A 171 13.68 -8.73 -13.38
CA ALA A 171 12.24 -8.57 -13.19
C ALA A 171 11.93 -8.11 -11.75
N LEU A 172 12.57 -8.68 -10.72
CA LEU A 172 12.43 -8.24 -9.34
C LEU A 172 12.97 -6.82 -9.13
N LEU A 173 14.07 -6.45 -9.79
CA LEU A 173 14.61 -5.10 -9.77
C LEU A 173 13.61 -4.11 -10.39
N ALA A 174 13.10 -4.39 -11.58
CA ALA A 174 12.15 -3.52 -12.29
C ALA A 174 10.83 -3.36 -11.50
N MET A 175 10.35 -4.44 -10.86
CA MET A 175 9.20 -4.38 -9.94
C MET A 175 9.47 -3.42 -8.77
N THR A 176 10.68 -3.50 -8.19
CA THR A 176 11.09 -2.65 -7.07
C THR A 176 11.19 -1.18 -7.49
N GLU A 177 11.81 -0.90 -8.63
CA GLU A 177 11.91 0.45 -9.20
C GLU A 177 10.51 1.04 -9.48
N SER A 178 9.63 0.25 -10.09
CA SER A 178 8.25 0.67 -10.37
C SER A 178 7.49 1.02 -9.09
N ALA A 179 7.69 0.22 -8.02
CA ALA A 179 7.07 0.49 -6.72
C ALA A 179 7.53 1.82 -6.11
N VAL A 180 8.83 2.14 -6.23
CA VAL A 180 9.40 3.40 -5.73
C VAL A 180 8.93 4.60 -6.58
N LEU A 181 8.90 4.47 -7.90
CA LEU A 181 8.41 5.52 -8.81
C LEU A 181 6.93 5.83 -8.57
N GLY A 182 6.16 4.88 -8.06
CA GLY A 182 4.77 5.07 -7.63
C GLY A 182 4.61 5.88 -6.33
N ILE A 183 5.70 6.16 -5.61
CA ILE A 183 5.69 7.10 -4.49
C ILE A 183 5.64 8.50 -5.09
N ARG A 184 4.47 9.11 -5.01
CA ARG A 184 4.40 10.54 -5.29
C ARG A 184 5.09 11.25 -4.13
N PRO A 185 6.07 12.15 -4.39
CA PRO A 185 6.57 13.02 -3.33
C PRO A 185 5.34 13.59 -2.59
N PRO A 186 5.42 13.85 -1.27
CA PRO A 186 4.41 14.64 -0.63
C PRO A 186 4.22 15.82 -1.57
N GLN A 187 3.02 15.99 -2.13
CA GLN A 187 2.73 17.26 -2.78
C GLN A 187 3.17 18.25 -1.71
N GLU A 188 4.26 18.96 -1.98
CA GLU A 188 4.61 20.14 -1.20
C GLU A 188 3.27 20.81 -1.10
N THR A 189 2.73 20.86 0.12
CA THR A 189 1.40 21.42 0.38
C THR A 189 1.39 22.69 -0.43
N SER A 190 0.63 22.64 -1.52
CA SER A 190 0.39 23.78 -2.37
C SER A 190 0.18 24.94 -1.41
N PRO A 191 0.81 26.09 -1.56
CA PRO A 191 1.01 27.06 -0.50
C PRO A 191 -0.26 27.21 0.33
N ALA A 192 -0.19 26.84 1.58
CA ALA A 192 -1.24 26.85 2.60
C ALA A 192 -2.60 26.34 2.07
N SER A 193 -3.14 25.27 2.65
CA SER A 193 -4.56 24.92 2.44
C SER A 193 -5.35 26.23 2.33
N PRO A 194 -6.09 26.44 1.22
CA PRO A 194 -6.75 27.71 1.01
C PRO A 194 -7.46 28.07 2.31
N PRO A 195 -7.36 29.29 2.83
CA PRO A 195 -7.96 29.66 4.09
C PRO A 195 -9.37 29.09 4.14
N ALA A 196 -9.78 28.48 5.25
CA ALA A 196 -11.12 27.84 5.36
C ALA A 196 -12.22 28.73 4.79
N ASP A 197 -12.02 30.05 4.90
CA ASP A 197 -12.86 31.08 4.31
C ASP A 197 -13.00 30.98 2.77
N VAL A 198 -11.95 30.63 2.03
CA VAL A 198 -12.03 30.53 0.54
C VAL A 198 -12.84 29.31 0.11
N ARG A 199 -12.71 28.17 0.79
CA ARG A 199 -13.56 27.00 0.54
C ARG A 199 -15.03 27.29 0.78
N VAL A 200 -15.33 27.95 1.90
CA VAL A 200 -16.71 28.37 2.24
C VAL A 200 -17.27 29.31 1.16
N MET A 201 -16.48 30.31 0.73
CA MET A 201 -16.90 31.24 -0.31
C MET A 201 -17.14 30.57 -1.66
N VAL A 202 -16.30 29.61 -2.04
CA VAL A 202 -16.49 28.80 -3.28
C VAL A 202 -17.78 27.99 -3.19
N MET A 203 -18.04 27.33 -2.04
CA MET A 203 -19.27 26.58 -1.82
C MET A 203 -20.52 27.46 -1.81
N GLU A 204 -20.47 28.66 -1.22
CA GLU A 204 -21.57 29.63 -1.26
C GLU A 204 -21.92 30.04 -2.69
N ILE A 205 -20.91 30.33 -3.52
CA ILE A 205 -21.12 30.68 -4.94
C ILE A 205 -21.74 29.51 -5.71
N MET A 206 -21.21 28.29 -5.51
CA MET A 206 -21.76 27.08 -6.16
C MET A 206 -23.21 26.83 -5.77
N ASN A 207 -23.55 26.96 -4.47
CA ASN A 207 -24.90 26.74 -3.97
C ASN A 207 -25.87 27.84 -4.43
N GLY A 208 -25.40 29.07 -4.60
CA GLY A 208 -26.23 30.20 -5.05
C GLY A 208 -26.49 30.25 -6.56
N SER A 209 -25.68 29.56 -7.37
CA SER A 209 -25.71 29.63 -8.84
C SER A 209 -26.02 28.29 -9.52
N ALA A 210 -26.52 27.30 -8.80
CA ALA A 210 -26.69 25.92 -9.27
C ALA A 210 -27.74 25.77 -10.38
N GLY A 211 -27.34 26.05 -11.59
CA GLY A 211 -28.07 25.62 -12.80
C GLY A 211 -27.86 24.11 -13.07
N PRO A 212 -28.64 23.51 -13.99
CA PRO A 212 -28.55 22.06 -14.28
C PRO A 212 -27.17 21.58 -14.81
N ARG A 213 -26.34 22.52 -15.27
CA ARG A 213 -24.98 22.24 -15.78
C ARG A 213 -23.85 22.53 -14.77
N GLY A 214 -24.20 23.02 -13.57
CA GLY A 214 -23.21 23.56 -12.62
C GLY A 214 -22.79 24.99 -12.97
N ILE A 215 -21.78 25.52 -12.26
CA ILE A 215 -21.19 26.85 -12.50
C ILE A 215 -19.83 26.71 -13.18
N ALA A 216 -19.50 27.65 -14.08
CA ALA A 216 -18.19 27.68 -14.73
C ALA A 216 -17.08 28.03 -13.70
N VAL A 217 -15.96 27.33 -13.72
CA VAL A 217 -14.81 27.60 -12.86
C VAL A 217 -14.30 29.03 -13.04
N GLU A 218 -14.34 29.56 -14.27
CA GLU A 218 -13.95 30.94 -14.58
C GLU A 218 -14.87 31.96 -13.89
N GLU A 219 -16.17 31.70 -13.83
CA GLU A 219 -17.13 32.58 -13.15
C GLU A 219 -16.90 32.66 -11.63
N ILE A 220 -16.51 31.53 -11.02
CA ILE A 220 -16.11 31.48 -9.61
C ILE A 220 -14.83 32.31 -9.39
N ILE A 221 -13.85 32.15 -10.29
CA ILE A 221 -12.57 32.89 -10.23
C ILE A 221 -12.84 34.38 -10.36
N ASP A 222 -13.63 34.82 -11.33
CA ASP A 222 -13.93 36.23 -11.57
C ASP A 222 -14.70 36.83 -10.38
N THR A 223 -15.65 36.10 -9.82
CA THR A 223 -16.44 36.55 -8.67
C THR A 223 -15.56 36.74 -7.43
N LEU A 224 -14.61 35.83 -7.19
CA LEU A 224 -13.71 35.89 -6.03
C LEU A 224 -12.55 36.84 -6.24
N ALA A 225 -12.14 37.08 -7.48
CA ALA A 225 -11.13 38.11 -7.82
C ALA A 225 -11.62 39.52 -7.43
N LEU A 226 -12.92 39.82 -7.56
CA LEU A 226 -13.53 41.07 -7.08
C LEU A 226 -13.44 41.23 -5.53
N ARG A 227 -13.25 40.13 -4.80
CA ARG A 227 -13.03 40.10 -3.35
C ARG A 227 -11.54 40.04 -2.96
N GLY A 228 -10.63 40.19 -3.93
CA GLY A 228 -9.18 40.19 -3.72
C GLY A 228 -8.56 38.79 -3.57
N ILE A 229 -9.28 37.73 -3.94
CA ILE A 229 -8.78 36.35 -3.85
C ILE A 229 -8.11 36.00 -5.17
N VAL A 230 -6.85 35.53 -5.10
CA VAL A 230 -6.07 35.18 -6.28
C VAL A 230 -6.56 33.85 -6.88
N LYS A 231 -6.44 33.72 -8.21
CA LYS A 231 -6.89 32.57 -9.01
C LYS A 231 -6.36 31.24 -8.45
N GLU A 232 -5.10 31.21 -8.06
CA GLU A 232 -4.42 30.02 -7.54
C GLU A 232 -5.09 29.51 -6.25
N ALA A 233 -5.55 30.41 -5.37
CA ALA A 233 -6.24 30.04 -4.14
C ALA A 233 -7.64 29.47 -4.42
N VAL A 234 -8.33 29.99 -5.43
CA VAL A 234 -9.65 29.46 -5.86
C VAL A 234 -9.52 28.07 -6.46
N LEU A 235 -8.52 27.85 -7.32
CA LEU A 235 -8.27 26.55 -7.93
C LEU A 235 -7.89 25.50 -6.87
N ALA A 236 -7.02 25.87 -5.91
CA ALA A 236 -6.66 24.99 -4.81
C ALA A 236 -7.87 24.64 -3.93
N ALA A 237 -8.79 25.61 -3.70
CA ALA A 237 -10.02 25.35 -2.97
C ALA A 237 -10.95 24.39 -3.71
N LEU A 238 -11.12 24.56 -5.02
CA LEU A 238 -11.91 23.65 -5.86
C LEU A 238 -11.33 22.23 -5.90
N GLU A 239 -10.01 22.09 -6.05
CA GLU A 239 -9.35 20.79 -5.99
C GLU A 239 -9.57 20.10 -4.64
N ALA A 240 -9.45 20.84 -3.53
CA ALA A 240 -9.72 20.32 -2.20
C ALA A 240 -11.17 19.86 -2.04
N LEU A 241 -12.14 20.64 -2.50
CA LEU A 241 -13.58 20.31 -2.45
C LEU A 241 -13.92 19.08 -3.30
N ILE A 242 -13.25 18.88 -4.43
CA ILE A 242 -13.40 17.67 -5.26
C ILE A 242 -12.79 16.45 -4.57
N VAL A 243 -11.63 16.62 -3.93
CA VAL A 243 -10.95 15.52 -3.19
C VAL A 243 -11.74 15.09 -1.96
N ASP A 244 -12.44 16.04 -1.31
CA ASP A 244 -13.26 15.78 -0.12
C ASP A 244 -14.71 15.34 -0.47
N ASP A 245 -15.00 15.08 -1.77
CA ASP A 245 -16.33 14.70 -2.27
C ASP A 245 -17.44 15.71 -1.93
N GLU A 246 -17.10 16.99 -1.77
CA GLU A 246 -18.08 18.06 -1.55
C GLU A 246 -18.61 18.66 -2.85
N CYS A 247 -17.88 18.48 -3.96
CA CYS A 247 -18.32 18.86 -5.30
C CYS A 247 -17.74 17.95 -6.38
N TYR A 248 -18.31 17.99 -7.57
CA TYR A 248 -17.85 17.21 -8.72
C TYR A 248 -17.86 18.02 -10.02
N GLN A 249 -17.16 17.54 -11.04
CA GLN A 249 -17.05 18.13 -12.37
C GLN A 249 -17.99 17.40 -13.35
N PRO A 250 -19.23 17.90 -13.61
CA PRO A 250 -20.15 17.26 -14.56
C PRO A 250 -19.65 17.32 -16.01
N GLN A 251 -18.88 18.35 -16.34
CA GLN A 251 -18.19 18.52 -17.62
C GLN A 251 -16.94 19.38 -17.44
N LYS A 252 -16.02 19.35 -18.42
CA LYS A 252 -14.76 20.10 -18.35
C LYS A 252 -15.03 21.61 -18.15
N GLY A 253 -14.45 22.17 -17.09
CA GLY A 253 -14.55 23.60 -16.77
C GLY A 253 -15.80 24.01 -16.00
N TYR A 254 -16.64 23.06 -15.57
CA TYR A 254 -17.82 23.32 -14.74
C TYR A 254 -17.77 22.48 -13.47
N VAL A 255 -18.22 23.02 -12.35
CA VAL A 255 -18.28 22.37 -11.04
C VAL A 255 -19.70 22.47 -10.47
N ARG A 256 -20.06 21.47 -9.67
CA ARG A 256 -21.36 21.40 -9.02
C ARG A 256 -21.21 20.81 -7.62
N PRO A 257 -21.91 21.34 -6.58
CA PRO A 257 -21.97 20.71 -5.27
C PRO A 257 -22.67 19.36 -5.33
N LEU A 258 -22.27 18.43 -4.46
CA LEU A 258 -22.91 17.14 -4.26
C LEU A 258 -24.14 17.20 -3.38
#